data_019a9b1426232b5fabbd1d81a5c85a4e
#
_entry.id   019a9b1426232b5fabbd1d81a5c85a4e
#
_cell.length_a   1.000
_cell.length_b   1.000
_cell.length_c   1.000
_cell.angle_alpha   90.00
_cell.angle_beta   90.00
_cell.angle_gamma   90.00
#
_symmetry.space_group_name_H-M   'P 1'
#
loop_
_entity.id
_entity.type
_entity.pdbx_description
1 polymer ?
#
loop_
_entity_poly.entity_id
_entity_poly.type
_entity_poly.pdbx_seq_one_letter_code
_entity_poly.pdbx_strand_id
1 'polypeptide(L)'
;QKDGQKMSKSTGNVVDPVAVIDEWGVDAFRFYVLRELDIGPDGNWTDAGFKARYQAELANGLGNLVNRSLSMLKRYRNGVVPKPSRELAADAIKAVTNATQQLREFQLQSALESIWGLVTRANQYVDQTAPFKLAKDPSQAARLDEVLYNLAETCRVLAVLLCPFIPSTSGRIYAQLGLDGSPDKLSEAAWGKLAAGHAIGDPAPLFPRKDLAPK
;
A
#
# COMPACT_ATOMS: atom_id res chain seq x y z
N GLN A 1 3.70 -26.15 -3.38
CA GLN A 1 4.98 -26.56 -3.99
C GLN A 1 6.06 -25.54 -3.62
N LYS A 2 7.33 -25.95 -3.68
CA LYS A 2 8.49 -25.03 -3.61
C LYS A 2 9.37 -25.30 -4.83
N ASP A 3 9.65 -24.24 -5.60
CA ASP A 3 10.44 -24.32 -6.85
C ASP A 3 9.91 -25.39 -7.83
N GLY A 4 8.58 -25.51 -7.93
CA GLY A 4 7.89 -26.48 -8.79
C GLY A 4 7.85 -27.92 -8.26
N GLN A 5 8.42 -28.20 -7.11
CA GLN A 5 8.43 -29.53 -6.49
C GLN A 5 7.47 -29.61 -5.30
N LYS A 6 6.84 -30.77 -5.11
CA LYS A 6 6.00 -31.00 -3.93
C LYS A 6 6.85 -30.86 -2.66
N MET A 7 6.37 -30.04 -1.72
CA MET A 7 7.03 -29.89 -0.40
C MET A 7 6.98 -31.20 0.38
N SER A 8 8.11 -31.63 0.93
CA SER A 8 8.22 -32.80 1.79
C SER A 8 9.28 -32.60 2.86
N LYS A 9 8.98 -33.00 4.09
CA LYS A 9 9.97 -32.97 5.20
C LYS A 9 11.17 -33.87 4.92
N SER A 10 10.96 -34.99 4.25
CA SER A 10 12.03 -35.94 3.91
C SER A 10 13.03 -35.40 2.89
N THR A 11 12.61 -34.50 2.00
CA THR A 11 13.45 -33.86 0.98
C THR A 11 14.02 -32.52 1.45
N GLY A 12 13.59 -32.02 2.62
CA GLY A 12 14.10 -30.75 3.18
C GLY A 12 13.67 -29.49 2.40
N ASN A 13 12.74 -29.61 1.43
CA ASN A 13 12.29 -28.51 0.58
C ASN A 13 11.03 -27.79 1.11
N VAL A 14 10.81 -27.82 2.41
CA VAL A 14 9.67 -27.15 3.06
C VAL A 14 10.01 -25.69 3.32
N VAL A 15 9.06 -24.79 3.04
CA VAL A 15 9.15 -23.41 3.51
C VAL A 15 8.74 -23.36 4.98
N ASP A 16 9.61 -22.81 5.83
CA ASP A 16 9.26 -22.51 7.21
C ASP A 16 8.60 -21.12 7.30
N PRO A 17 7.28 -21.03 7.52
CA PRO A 17 6.59 -19.75 7.59
C PRO A 17 7.11 -18.86 8.73
N VAL A 18 7.53 -19.47 9.86
CA VAL A 18 8.01 -18.72 11.02
C VAL A 18 9.31 -18.01 10.68
N ALA A 19 10.26 -18.73 10.08
CA ALA A 19 11.52 -18.13 9.65
C ALA A 19 11.32 -16.97 8.64
N VAL A 20 10.38 -17.12 7.69
CA VAL A 20 10.04 -16.03 6.75
C VAL A 20 9.42 -14.84 7.48
N ILE A 21 8.51 -15.09 8.43
CA ILE A 21 7.85 -14.03 9.21
C ILE A 21 8.85 -13.30 10.10
N ASP A 22 9.75 -14.00 10.75
CA ASP A 22 10.79 -13.41 11.61
C ASP A 22 11.75 -12.52 10.81
N GLU A 23 12.09 -12.93 9.59
CA GLU A 23 12.98 -12.16 8.74
C GLU A 23 12.28 -10.99 8.03
N TRP A 24 11.07 -11.18 7.51
CA TRP A 24 10.40 -10.23 6.59
C TRP A 24 9.17 -9.54 7.17
N GLY A 25 8.65 -10.04 8.28
CA GLY A 25 7.41 -9.60 8.90
C GLY A 25 6.17 -10.32 8.37
N VAL A 26 5.17 -10.45 9.25
CA VAL A 26 3.93 -11.19 8.95
C VAL A 26 3.17 -10.62 7.75
N ASP A 27 3.12 -9.31 7.59
CA ASP A 27 2.39 -8.66 6.50
C ASP A 27 3.02 -8.94 5.13
N ALA A 28 4.34 -9.03 5.05
CA ALA A 28 5.03 -9.39 3.81
C ALA A 28 4.73 -10.85 3.41
N PHE A 29 4.72 -11.77 4.39
CA PHE A 29 4.35 -13.15 4.16
C PHE A 29 2.89 -13.27 3.71
N ARG A 30 1.95 -12.63 4.43
CA ARG A 30 0.52 -12.61 4.08
C ARG A 30 0.30 -12.07 2.69
N PHE A 31 0.93 -10.94 2.37
CA PHE A 31 0.82 -10.31 1.05
C PHE A 31 1.23 -11.27 -0.07
N TYR A 32 2.40 -11.92 0.08
CA TYR A 32 2.89 -12.83 -0.95
C TYR A 32 1.94 -14.01 -1.16
N VAL A 33 1.53 -14.66 -0.07
CA VAL A 33 0.60 -15.81 -0.13
C VAL A 33 -0.71 -15.42 -0.82
N LEU A 34 -1.32 -14.30 -0.42
CA LEU A 34 -2.62 -13.86 -0.93
C LEU A 34 -2.53 -13.25 -2.35
N ARG A 35 -1.33 -12.86 -2.76
CA ARG A 35 -1.07 -12.26 -4.08
C ARG A 35 -0.66 -13.27 -5.13
N GLU A 36 -0.03 -14.37 -4.71
CA GLU A 36 0.55 -15.38 -5.60
C GLU A 36 -0.32 -16.63 -5.71
N LEU A 37 -1.11 -16.95 -4.69
CA LEU A 37 -1.85 -18.21 -4.64
C LEU A 37 -3.34 -17.98 -4.86
N ASP A 38 -3.87 -18.68 -5.85
CA ASP A 38 -5.33 -18.83 -6.02
C ASP A 38 -5.90 -19.82 -5.00
N ILE A 39 -7.14 -19.59 -4.57
CA ILE A 39 -7.86 -20.53 -3.72
C ILE A 39 -8.25 -21.75 -4.56
N GLY A 40 -7.73 -22.90 -4.19
CA GLY A 40 -8.06 -24.20 -4.82
C GLY A 40 -6.86 -24.93 -5.42
N PRO A 41 -6.17 -24.40 -6.46
CA PRO A 41 -5.01 -25.07 -7.03
C PRO A 41 -3.77 -24.99 -6.12
N ASP A 42 -2.84 -25.92 -6.35
CA ASP A 42 -1.54 -25.90 -5.67
C ASP A 42 -0.72 -24.67 -6.07
N GLY A 43 -0.30 -23.88 -5.09
CA GLY A 43 0.59 -22.76 -5.32
C GLY A 43 2.07 -23.15 -5.33
N ASN A 44 2.89 -22.30 -5.93
CA ASN A 44 4.33 -22.48 -6.00
C ASN A 44 5.06 -21.35 -5.29
N TRP A 45 5.72 -21.68 -4.18
CA TRP A 45 6.61 -20.75 -3.48
C TRP A 45 7.98 -20.74 -4.15
N THR A 46 8.50 -19.54 -4.40
CA THR A 46 9.93 -19.36 -4.73
C THR A 46 10.50 -18.21 -3.89
N ASP A 47 11.69 -18.40 -3.33
CA ASP A 47 12.34 -17.37 -2.52
C ASP A 47 12.68 -16.13 -3.38
N ALA A 48 13.05 -16.36 -4.64
CA ALA A 48 13.27 -15.26 -5.59
C ALA A 48 12.00 -14.47 -5.91
N GLY A 49 10.86 -15.15 -6.12
CA GLY A 49 9.56 -14.54 -6.35
C GLY A 49 9.09 -13.72 -5.15
N PHE A 50 9.24 -14.28 -3.93
CA PHE A 50 8.94 -13.56 -2.69
C PHE A 50 9.73 -12.26 -2.58
N LYS A 51 11.05 -12.34 -2.74
CA LYS A 51 11.95 -11.17 -2.65
C LYS A 51 11.64 -10.13 -3.73
N ALA A 52 11.39 -10.56 -4.96
CA ALA A 52 11.04 -9.68 -6.06
C ALA A 52 9.73 -8.92 -5.79
N ARG A 53 8.68 -9.60 -5.31
CA ARG A 53 7.41 -8.94 -4.95
C ARG A 53 7.55 -8.01 -3.77
N TYR A 54 8.24 -8.44 -2.72
CA TYR A 54 8.51 -7.56 -1.58
C TYR A 54 9.15 -6.25 -2.03
N GLN A 55 10.20 -6.34 -2.84
CA GLN A 55 10.93 -5.16 -3.30
C GLN A 55 10.10 -4.29 -4.25
N ALA A 56 9.44 -4.90 -5.23
CA ALA A 56 8.72 -4.16 -6.26
C ALA A 56 7.39 -3.60 -5.75
N GLU A 57 6.57 -4.43 -5.11
CA GLU A 57 5.19 -4.06 -4.76
C GLU A 57 5.11 -3.43 -3.36
N LEU A 58 5.73 -4.03 -2.35
CA LEU A 58 5.65 -3.51 -0.98
C LEU A 58 6.61 -2.34 -0.73
N ALA A 59 7.90 -2.50 -0.96
CA ALA A 59 8.87 -1.46 -0.63
C ALA A 59 8.83 -0.28 -1.63
N ASN A 60 8.97 -0.56 -2.94
CA ASN A 60 9.00 0.47 -3.97
C ASN A 60 7.61 0.94 -4.43
N GLY A 61 6.59 0.09 -4.37
CA GLY A 61 5.21 0.44 -4.70
C GLY A 61 4.54 1.19 -3.57
N LEU A 62 3.97 0.46 -2.61
CA LEU A 62 3.16 1.01 -1.50
C LEU A 62 4.01 1.82 -0.51
N GLY A 63 5.12 1.27 -0.06
CA GLY A 63 5.96 1.91 0.95
C GLY A 63 6.52 3.25 0.48
N ASN A 64 7.02 3.30 -0.76
CA ASN A 64 7.51 4.54 -1.35
C ASN A 64 6.39 5.56 -1.59
N LEU A 65 5.20 5.11 -2.06
CA LEU A 65 4.04 6.00 -2.24
C LEU A 65 3.67 6.70 -0.92
N VAL A 66 3.44 5.93 0.15
CA VAL A 66 3.01 6.48 1.44
C VAL A 66 4.08 7.40 2.01
N ASN A 67 5.33 6.95 2.04
CA ASN A 67 6.42 7.75 2.58
C ASN A 67 6.62 9.07 1.81
N ARG A 68 6.65 9.05 0.48
CA ARG A 68 6.78 10.26 -0.35
C ARG A 68 5.60 11.22 -0.14
N SER A 69 4.38 10.70 -0.16
CA SER A 69 3.15 11.50 -0.03
C SER A 69 3.10 12.24 1.30
N LEU A 70 3.31 11.52 2.41
CA LEU A 70 3.23 12.11 3.74
C LEU A 70 4.45 12.98 4.07
N SER A 71 5.65 12.62 3.60
CA SER A 71 6.85 13.46 3.75
C SER A 71 6.71 14.78 2.99
N MET A 72 6.11 14.80 1.80
CA MET A 72 5.83 16.03 1.08
C MET A 72 4.77 16.88 1.79
N LEU A 73 3.72 16.28 2.32
CA LEU A 73 2.72 16.99 3.10
C LEU A 73 3.34 17.59 4.38
N LYS A 74 4.18 16.84 5.08
CA LYS A 74 4.93 17.33 6.26
C LYS A 74 5.83 18.50 5.88
N ARG A 75 6.60 18.36 4.80
CA ARG A 75 7.58 19.36 4.35
C ARG A 75 6.95 20.65 3.82
N TYR A 76 5.88 20.54 3.02
CA TYR A 76 5.33 21.68 2.30
C TYR A 76 4.13 22.33 2.97
N ARG A 77 3.45 21.62 3.88
CA ARG A 77 2.28 22.11 4.62
C ARG A 77 2.32 21.82 6.11
N ASN A 78 3.53 21.63 6.66
CA ASN A 78 3.74 21.34 8.10
C ASN A 78 2.89 20.16 8.62
N GLY A 79 2.56 19.20 7.75
CA GLY A 79 1.71 18.07 8.07
C GLY A 79 0.21 18.38 8.16
N VAL A 80 -0.21 19.56 7.76
CA VAL A 80 -1.65 19.94 7.75
C VAL A 80 -2.27 19.60 6.40
N VAL A 81 -3.36 18.84 6.43
CA VAL A 81 -4.09 18.42 5.24
C VAL A 81 -4.78 19.62 4.57
N PRO A 82 -4.54 19.84 3.26
CA PRO A 82 -5.19 20.92 2.51
C PRO A 82 -6.69 20.69 2.30
N LYS A 83 -7.34 21.63 1.61
CA LYS A 83 -8.74 21.48 1.23
C LYS A 83 -8.98 20.27 0.32
N PRO A 84 -10.15 19.60 0.43
CA PRO A 84 -10.48 18.45 -0.39
C PRO A 84 -10.40 18.71 -1.90
N SER A 85 -9.84 17.74 -2.61
CA SER A 85 -9.78 17.65 -4.07
C SER A 85 -10.20 16.26 -4.54
N ARG A 86 -10.48 16.08 -5.84
CA ARG A 86 -11.12 14.86 -6.36
C ARG A 86 -10.45 14.24 -7.57
N GLU A 87 -9.21 14.59 -7.89
CA GLU A 87 -8.55 14.11 -9.12
C GLU A 87 -8.31 12.59 -9.13
N LEU A 88 -8.02 12.00 -7.95
CA LEU A 88 -7.88 10.54 -7.81
C LEU A 88 -9.17 9.86 -7.30
N ALA A 89 -10.27 10.62 -7.11
CA ALA A 89 -11.49 10.07 -6.55
C ALA A 89 -12.10 8.95 -7.40
N ALA A 90 -12.10 9.10 -8.72
CA ALA A 90 -12.65 8.09 -9.63
C ALA A 90 -11.83 6.79 -9.59
N ASP A 91 -10.50 6.90 -9.57
CA ASP A 91 -9.60 5.76 -9.46
C ASP A 91 -9.77 5.03 -8.12
N ALA A 92 -9.91 5.79 -7.02
CA ALA A 92 -10.15 5.24 -5.69
C ALA A 92 -11.52 4.54 -5.60
N ILE A 93 -12.59 5.16 -6.11
CA ILE A 93 -13.93 4.56 -6.13
C ILE A 93 -13.92 3.26 -6.94
N LYS A 94 -13.26 3.24 -8.09
CA LYS A 94 -13.10 2.04 -8.92
C LYS A 94 -12.39 0.92 -8.15
N ALA A 95 -11.28 1.23 -7.47
CA ALA A 95 -10.54 0.26 -6.68
C ALA A 95 -11.40 -0.30 -5.52
N VAL A 96 -12.14 0.57 -4.80
CA VAL A 96 -13.05 0.16 -3.71
C VAL A 96 -14.14 -0.76 -4.24
N THR A 97 -14.81 -0.40 -5.34
CA THR A 97 -15.89 -1.18 -5.93
C THR A 97 -15.41 -2.55 -6.37
N ASN A 98 -14.33 -2.60 -7.15
CA ASN A 98 -13.80 -3.84 -7.69
C ASN A 98 -13.28 -4.76 -6.57
N ALA A 99 -12.43 -4.23 -5.67
CA ALA A 99 -11.87 -5.03 -4.59
C ALA A 99 -12.97 -5.58 -3.65
N THR A 100 -14.01 -4.79 -3.38
CA THR A 100 -15.15 -5.24 -2.55
C THR A 100 -15.92 -6.38 -3.21
N GLN A 101 -16.20 -6.27 -4.51
CA GLN A 101 -16.87 -7.33 -5.24
C GLN A 101 -16.02 -8.61 -5.28
N GLN A 102 -14.76 -8.47 -5.64
CA GLN A 102 -13.81 -9.59 -5.73
C GLN A 102 -13.62 -10.31 -4.39
N LEU A 103 -13.59 -9.56 -3.28
CA LEU A 103 -13.56 -10.14 -1.93
C LEU A 103 -14.83 -10.95 -1.61
N ARG A 104 -16.01 -10.47 -2.01
CA ARG A 104 -17.26 -11.23 -1.84
C ARG A 104 -17.29 -12.53 -2.62
N GLU A 105 -16.56 -12.57 -3.73
CA GLU A 105 -16.42 -13.74 -4.61
C GLU A 105 -15.20 -14.61 -4.26
N PHE A 106 -14.52 -14.32 -3.13
CA PHE A 106 -13.28 -14.98 -2.70
C PHE A 106 -12.12 -14.91 -3.71
N GLN A 107 -12.13 -13.92 -4.60
CA GLN A 107 -11.08 -13.65 -5.59
C GLN A 107 -10.00 -12.73 -4.97
N LEU A 108 -9.23 -13.26 -4.01
CA LEU A 108 -8.30 -12.46 -3.19
C LEU A 108 -7.17 -11.85 -4.02
N GLN A 109 -6.63 -12.60 -4.97
CA GLN A 109 -5.59 -12.12 -5.87
C GLN A 109 -6.09 -10.95 -6.74
N SER A 110 -7.26 -11.10 -7.37
CA SER A 110 -7.87 -10.03 -8.18
C SER A 110 -8.19 -8.78 -7.35
N ALA A 111 -8.64 -8.97 -6.09
CA ALA A 111 -8.87 -7.84 -5.18
C ALA A 111 -7.56 -7.07 -4.91
N LEU A 112 -6.47 -7.77 -4.64
CA LEU A 112 -5.15 -7.15 -4.50
C LEU A 112 -4.70 -6.46 -5.79
N GLU A 113 -4.96 -7.04 -6.97
CA GLU A 113 -4.66 -6.40 -8.26
C GLU A 113 -5.39 -5.07 -8.43
N SER A 114 -6.67 -5.04 -8.09
CA SER A 114 -7.47 -3.81 -8.13
C SER A 114 -6.92 -2.74 -7.18
N ILE A 115 -6.50 -3.13 -5.97
CA ILE A 115 -5.87 -2.22 -5.00
C ILE A 115 -4.52 -1.72 -5.51
N TRP A 116 -3.70 -2.60 -6.08
CA TRP A 116 -2.39 -2.24 -6.66
C TRP A 116 -2.52 -1.35 -7.90
N GLY A 117 -3.62 -1.45 -8.63
CA GLY A 117 -4.00 -0.50 -9.68
C GLY A 117 -4.04 0.94 -9.14
N LEU A 118 -4.64 1.14 -7.96
CA LEU A 118 -4.68 2.46 -7.30
C LEU A 118 -3.28 2.90 -6.80
N VAL A 119 -2.47 1.99 -6.24
CA VAL A 119 -1.07 2.26 -5.86
C VAL A 119 -0.27 2.74 -7.07
N THR A 120 -0.35 2.03 -8.18
CA THR A 120 0.33 2.38 -9.44
C THR A 120 -0.12 3.73 -9.96
N ARG A 121 -1.44 3.96 -10.00
CA ARG A 121 -2.01 5.24 -10.46
C ARG A 121 -1.55 6.41 -9.61
N ALA A 122 -1.51 6.25 -8.29
CA ALA A 122 -1.06 7.30 -7.38
C ALA A 122 0.45 7.60 -7.54
N ASN A 123 1.29 6.58 -7.74
CA ASN A 123 2.71 6.79 -8.05
C ASN A 123 2.88 7.56 -9.38
N GLN A 124 2.15 7.17 -10.43
CA GLN A 124 2.13 7.91 -11.71
C GLN A 124 1.67 9.35 -11.53
N TYR A 125 0.68 9.58 -10.67
CA TYR A 125 0.18 10.92 -10.37
C TYR A 125 1.25 11.79 -9.69
N VAL A 126 2.04 11.24 -8.78
CA VAL A 126 3.21 11.94 -8.20
C VAL A 126 4.20 12.35 -9.29
N ASP A 127 4.51 11.44 -10.22
CA ASP A 127 5.51 11.70 -11.26
C ASP A 127 4.99 12.71 -12.30
N GLN A 128 3.72 12.63 -12.68
CA GLN A 128 3.05 13.54 -13.62
C GLN A 128 2.89 14.96 -13.06
N THR A 129 2.48 15.09 -11.80
CA THR A 129 2.23 16.38 -11.16
C THR A 129 3.50 17.02 -10.59
N ALA A 130 4.54 16.23 -10.35
CA ALA A 130 5.84 16.67 -9.86
C ALA A 130 5.74 17.68 -8.69
N PRO A 131 5.10 17.34 -7.54
CA PRO A 131 4.80 18.28 -6.46
C PRO A 131 6.05 18.96 -5.89
N PHE A 132 7.21 18.34 -6.01
CA PHE A 132 8.49 18.93 -5.64
C PHE A 132 8.91 20.11 -6.55
N LYS A 133 8.38 20.17 -7.77
CA LYS A 133 8.54 21.34 -8.66
C LYS A 133 7.53 22.43 -8.32
N LEU A 134 6.25 22.04 -8.09
CA LEU A 134 5.19 22.98 -7.70
C LEU A 134 5.56 23.71 -6.40
N ALA A 135 6.19 23.01 -5.45
CA ALA A 135 6.61 23.60 -4.17
C ALA A 135 7.68 24.70 -4.28
N LYS A 136 8.35 24.84 -5.43
CA LYS A 136 9.35 25.90 -5.66
C LYS A 136 8.74 27.19 -6.21
N ASP A 137 7.50 27.15 -6.66
CA ASP A 137 6.80 28.29 -7.25
C ASP A 137 5.60 28.68 -6.37
N PRO A 138 5.65 29.80 -5.66
CA PRO A 138 4.56 30.27 -4.82
C PRO A 138 3.24 30.47 -5.57
N SER A 139 3.27 30.76 -6.86
CA SER A 139 2.05 30.90 -7.68
C SER A 139 1.30 29.58 -7.87
N GLN A 140 1.97 28.45 -7.69
CA GLN A 140 1.42 27.11 -7.79
C GLN A 140 0.93 26.52 -6.43
N ALA A 141 0.85 27.35 -5.38
CA ALA A 141 0.50 26.88 -4.04
C ALA A 141 -0.86 26.18 -4.00
N ALA A 142 -1.87 26.68 -4.67
CA ALA A 142 -3.19 26.05 -4.74
C ALA A 142 -3.14 24.69 -5.46
N ARG A 143 -2.38 24.60 -6.55
CA ARG A 143 -2.17 23.34 -7.28
C ARG A 143 -1.44 22.31 -6.45
N LEU A 144 -0.43 22.73 -5.70
CA LEU A 144 0.28 21.85 -4.76
C LEU A 144 -0.67 21.31 -3.68
N ASP A 145 -1.58 22.14 -3.15
CA ASP A 145 -2.57 21.73 -2.15
C ASP A 145 -3.47 20.62 -2.67
N GLU A 146 -4.00 20.78 -3.90
CA GLU A 146 -4.82 19.74 -4.53
C GLU A 146 -4.06 18.41 -4.65
N VAL A 147 -2.82 18.46 -5.13
CA VAL A 147 -1.99 17.26 -5.30
C VAL A 147 -1.72 16.58 -3.96
N LEU A 148 -1.34 17.33 -2.93
CA LEU A 148 -1.04 16.78 -1.61
C LEU A 148 -2.29 16.18 -0.95
N TYR A 149 -3.47 16.81 -1.11
CA TYR A 149 -4.72 16.24 -0.63
C TYR A 149 -5.02 14.89 -1.30
N ASN A 150 -4.97 14.85 -2.64
CA ASN A 150 -5.27 13.63 -3.39
C ASN A 150 -4.37 12.47 -2.96
N LEU A 151 -3.09 12.72 -2.74
CA LEU A 151 -2.14 11.69 -2.30
C LEU A 151 -2.41 11.21 -0.87
N ALA A 152 -2.66 12.14 0.07
CA ALA A 152 -2.94 11.78 1.46
C ALA A 152 -4.25 11.00 1.59
N GLU A 153 -5.31 11.44 0.88
CA GLU A 153 -6.60 10.74 0.87
C GLU A 153 -6.50 9.36 0.20
N THR A 154 -5.69 9.24 -0.87
CA THR A 154 -5.41 7.93 -1.46
C THR A 154 -4.72 7.00 -0.47
N CYS A 155 -3.74 7.47 0.30
CA CYS A 155 -3.10 6.67 1.34
C CYS A 155 -4.11 6.18 2.39
N ARG A 156 -5.07 7.04 2.78
CA ARG A 156 -6.14 6.67 3.71
C ARG A 156 -7.06 5.59 3.14
N VAL A 157 -7.50 5.73 1.90
CA VAL A 157 -8.33 4.72 1.22
C VAL A 157 -7.58 3.39 1.08
N LEU A 158 -6.30 3.44 0.69
CA LEU A 158 -5.46 2.25 0.61
C LEU A 158 -5.32 1.55 1.97
N ALA A 159 -5.18 2.28 3.07
CA ALA A 159 -5.13 1.68 4.40
C ALA A 159 -6.38 0.85 4.70
N VAL A 160 -7.57 1.36 4.38
CA VAL A 160 -8.83 0.62 4.57
C VAL A 160 -8.88 -0.63 3.69
N LEU A 161 -8.58 -0.50 2.40
CA LEU A 161 -8.63 -1.62 1.45
C LEU A 161 -7.61 -2.73 1.76
N LEU A 162 -6.46 -2.37 2.31
CA LEU A 162 -5.38 -3.30 2.64
C LEU A 162 -5.55 -3.98 4.00
N CYS A 163 -6.46 -3.50 4.85
CA CYS A 163 -6.65 -4.04 6.20
C CYS A 163 -6.90 -5.56 6.25
N PRO A 164 -7.73 -6.17 5.37
CA PRO A 164 -7.91 -7.62 5.36
C PRO A 164 -6.64 -8.41 5.00
N PHE A 165 -5.74 -7.81 4.23
CA PHE A 165 -4.57 -8.46 3.66
C PHE A 165 -3.31 -8.27 4.53
N ILE A 166 -3.01 -7.02 4.88
CA ILE A 166 -1.81 -6.61 5.61
C ILE A 166 -2.18 -5.66 6.77
N PRO A 167 -2.86 -6.18 7.81
CA PRO A 167 -3.50 -5.38 8.86
C PRO A 167 -2.54 -4.50 9.66
N SER A 168 -1.35 -5.00 9.98
CA SER A 168 -0.36 -4.23 10.73
C SER A 168 0.14 -3.02 9.92
N THR A 169 0.37 -3.20 8.63
CA THR A 169 0.76 -2.11 7.71
C THR A 169 -0.37 -1.09 7.54
N SER A 170 -1.61 -1.55 7.40
CA SER A 170 -2.79 -0.69 7.34
C SER A 170 -2.91 0.19 8.59
N GLY A 171 -2.75 -0.37 9.78
CA GLY A 171 -2.74 0.39 11.03
C GLY A 171 -1.60 1.42 11.09
N ARG A 172 -0.41 1.06 10.59
CA ARG A 172 0.73 2.00 10.52
C ARG A 172 0.48 3.16 9.55
N ILE A 173 -0.19 2.91 8.42
CA ILE A 173 -0.59 4.00 7.50
C ILE A 173 -1.58 4.94 8.20
N TYR A 174 -2.58 4.38 8.91
CA TYR A 174 -3.55 5.17 9.68
C TYR A 174 -2.89 6.03 10.75
N ALA A 175 -1.98 5.44 11.53
CA ALA A 175 -1.22 6.17 12.54
C ALA A 175 -0.36 7.30 11.95
N GLN A 176 0.30 7.06 10.80
CA GLN A 176 1.06 8.11 10.10
C GLN A 176 0.16 9.21 9.52
N LEU A 177 -1.09 8.90 9.21
CA LEU A 177 -2.10 9.91 8.84
C LEU A 177 -2.66 10.65 10.06
N GLY A 178 -2.26 10.32 11.29
CA GLY A 178 -2.79 10.92 12.52
C GLY A 178 -4.24 10.53 12.79
N LEU A 179 -4.70 9.40 12.26
CA LEU A 179 -6.06 8.90 12.43
C LEU A 179 -6.12 7.90 13.58
N ASP A 180 -7.16 8.04 14.41
CA ASP A 180 -7.43 7.13 15.52
C ASP A 180 -8.15 5.86 15.08
N GLY A 181 -7.97 4.79 15.84
CA GLY A 181 -8.67 3.53 15.64
C GLY A 181 -8.03 2.63 14.57
N SER A 182 -8.86 1.76 13.97
CA SER A 182 -8.44 0.77 12.98
C SER A 182 -9.16 1.01 11.65
N PRO A 183 -8.49 0.86 10.50
CA PRO A 183 -9.10 0.98 9.17
C PRO A 183 -9.91 -0.27 8.76
N ASP A 184 -10.66 -0.86 9.67
CA ASP A 184 -11.35 -2.15 9.51
C ASP A 184 -12.77 -2.05 8.93
N LYS A 185 -13.30 -0.83 8.78
CA LYS A 185 -14.65 -0.60 8.25
C LYS A 185 -14.59 -0.17 6.79
N LEU A 186 -15.12 -0.99 5.90
CA LEU A 186 -15.16 -0.69 4.47
C LEU A 186 -15.87 0.63 4.15
N SER A 187 -16.84 1.06 4.96
CA SER A 187 -17.50 2.36 4.82
C SER A 187 -16.52 3.53 4.95
N GLU A 188 -15.39 3.32 5.61
CA GLU A 188 -14.31 4.32 5.69
C GLU A 188 -13.52 4.46 4.39
N ALA A 189 -13.65 3.55 3.42
CA ALA A 189 -13.01 3.68 2.11
C ALA A 189 -13.64 4.74 1.18
N ALA A 190 -14.74 5.37 1.58
CA ALA A 190 -15.34 6.46 0.81
C ALA A 190 -14.36 7.64 0.69
N TRP A 191 -14.29 8.25 -0.52
CA TRP A 191 -13.43 9.40 -0.80
C TRP A 191 -13.91 10.67 -0.09
N GLY A 192 -12.96 11.46 0.40
CA GLY A 192 -13.26 12.78 0.99
C GLY A 192 -13.43 12.77 2.50
N LYS A 193 -13.00 11.72 3.19
CA LYS A 193 -13.11 11.62 4.65
C LYS A 193 -11.93 12.24 5.40
N LEU A 194 -10.80 12.48 4.75
CA LEU A 194 -9.70 13.19 5.38
C LEU A 194 -10.03 14.69 5.43
N ALA A 195 -10.23 15.21 6.63
CA ALA A 195 -10.69 16.59 6.83
C ALA A 195 -9.58 17.62 6.51
N ALA A 196 -9.97 18.76 5.90
CA ALA A 196 -9.06 19.89 5.81
C ALA A 196 -8.65 20.38 7.20
N GLY A 197 -7.38 20.75 7.37
CA GLY A 197 -6.84 21.20 8.66
C GLY A 197 -6.43 20.05 9.59
N HIS A 198 -6.71 18.80 9.25
CA HIS A 198 -6.26 17.64 10.01
C HIS A 198 -4.71 17.55 9.99
N ALA A 199 -4.10 17.29 11.15
CA ALA A 199 -2.65 17.15 11.28
C ALA A 199 -2.26 15.67 11.18
N ILE A 200 -1.34 15.35 10.26
CA ILE A 200 -0.80 14.00 10.14
C ILE A 200 0.30 13.74 11.18
N GLY A 201 0.51 12.46 11.49
CA GLY A 201 1.64 11.98 12.28
C GLY A 201 2.99 12.10 11.56
N ASP A 202 4.01 11.45 12.08
CA ASP A 202 5.34 11.46 11.47
C ASP A 202 5.47 10.31 10.45
N PRO A 203 5.88 10.62 9.20
CA PRO A 203 6.13 9.61 8.19
C PRO A 203 7.29 8.68 8.59
N ALA A 204 7.08 7.39 8.41
CA ALA A 204 8.10 6.37 8.66
C ALA A 204 8.05 5.28 7.58
N PRO A 205 9.18 4.65 7.25
CA PRO A 205 9.19 3.55 6.27
C PRO A 205 8.29 2.40 6.71
N LEU A 206 7.38 1.97 5.82
CA LEU A 206 6.52 0.81 6.06
C LEU A 206 7.25 -0.51 5.81
N PHE A 207 8.04 -0.56 4.75
CA PHE A 207 8.82 -1.72 4.35
C PHE A 207 10.27 -1.26 4.10
N PRO A 208 11.22 -1.65 4.97
CA PRO A 208 12.62 -1.31 4.75
C PRO A 208 13.14 -2.01 3.49
N ARG A 209 13.96 -1.31 2.71
CA ARG A 209 14.72 -1.95 1.64
C ARG A 209 15.68 -2.95 2.26
N LYS A 210 15.67 -4.16 1.74
CA LYS A 210 16.64 -5.19 2.14
C LYS A 210 17.61 -5.42 0.98
N ASP A 211 18.88 -5.59 1.31
CA ASP A 211 19.86 -6.03 0.32
C ASP A 211 19.51 -7.44 -0.12
N LEU A 212 19.15 -7.59 -1.38
CA LEU A 212 18.75 -8.87 -1.98
C LEU A 212 19.97 -9.65 -2.52
N ALA A 213 21.21 -9.24 -2.16
CA ALA A 213 22.40 -9.97 -2.55
C ALA A 213 22.31 -11.42 -2.05
N PRO A 214 22.62 -12.41 -2.88
CA PRO A 214 22.71 -13.79 -2.44
C PRO A 214 23.80 -13.89 -1.36
N LYS A 215 23.46 -14.49 -0.23
CA LYS A 215 24.43 -14.89 0.79
C LYS A 215 25.23 -16.09 0.28
#